data_38b70161b0a341af3de0b5b122f33807
#
_entry.id   38b70161b0a341af3de0b5b122f33807
#
_cell.length_a   1.000
_cell.length_b   1.000
_cell.length_c   1.000
_cell.angle_alpha   90.00
_cell.angle_beta   90.00
_cell.angle_gamma   90.00
#
_symmetry.space_group_name_H-M   'P 1'
#
loop_
_entity.id
_entity.type
_entity.pdbx_description
1 polymer ?
#
loop_
_entity_poly.entity_id
_entity_poly.type
_entity_poly.pdbx_seq_one_letter_code
_entity_poly.pdbx_strand_id
1 'polypeptide(L)'
;MTIVATRRLGLGTAVAAAAGLAAAVGVGRFVYTPLLPIMVDAGRLDAHSGALVAAANYAGYLLGAVALARRPEWNGRSTFRLAAMALIVSDLLMAIPAAPAVAAVLRFVAGIASAALFIGCAAVAARHENRRRAAGIVFSGVGAGIAAAGLLVLLTQHVLSWQALWLVSAAVTAALLAPTRRLDIRPGTRRGTGARAGASAAPPDGNPADTAGHRVVGQGEITASRVGHGKLRASRAGHGEFTASRTGHSELGPPRPGRAWLALRVSYLLEGLGYIVIGTFLVAAVAGPGRQAEGTLMWILVGSAAAPSTVLWGAGARRWSASRMLVLALILQAISAALPAVSSGTAAALVSAVLFGATFMGIVMLAMEIGDDLVDGPAAATLTAGYGFGQMLGPLVVAPVLGSGYTAAFGIATAVLLAAAAAALVVHRSYASIET
;
A
#
# COMPACT_ATOMS: atom_id res chain seq x y z
N MET A 1 -12.30 -13.30 34.87
CA MET A 1 -12.88 -12.92 33.57
C MET A 1 -12.66 -11.42 33.38
N THR A 2 -11.50 -11.03 32.82
CA THR A 2 -11.11 -9.63 32.67
C THR A 2 -11.61 -9.15 31.31
N ILE A 3 -12.66 -8.33 31.31
CA ILE A 3 -13.19 -7.67 30.12
C ILE A 3 -12.14 -6.65 29.68
N VAL A 4 -11.35 -6.98 28.66
CA VAL A 4 -10.50 -6.03 27.98
C VAL A 4 -11.43 -5.07 27.24
N ALA A 5 -11.66 -3.89 27.82
CA ALA A 5 -12.38 -2.81 27.18
C ALA A 5 -11.64 -2.45 25.87
N THR A 6 -12.18 -2.86 24.74
CA THR A 6 -11.76 -2.45 23.41
C THR A 6 -12.03 -0.95 23.31
N ARG A 7 -11.00 -0.15 23.56
CA ARG A 7 -11.05 1.31 23.41
C ARG A 7 -11.39 1.61 21.97
N ARG A 8 -12.59 2.10 21.70
CA ARG A 8 -13.04 2.50 20.35
C ARG A 8 -12.03 3.47 19.79
N LEU A 9 -11.36 3.09 18.70
CA LEU A 9 -10.41 3.95 17.99
C LEU A 9 -11.22 5.07 17.33
N GLY A 10 -11.17 6.28 17.89
CA GLY A 10 -11.91 7.44 17.40
C GLY A 10 -11.32 8.01 16.10
N LEU A 11 -12.09 8.89 15.44
CA LEU A 11 -11.67 9.64 14.23
C LEU A 11 -10.30 10.30 14.42
N GLY A 12 -10.00 10.85 15.60
CA GLY A 12 -8.71 11.47 15.92
C GLY A 12 -7.51 10.53 15.77
N THR A 13 -7.68 9.22 16.03
CA THR A 13 -6.62 8.22 15.85
C THR A 13 -6.36 7.95 14.36
N ALA A 14 -7.42 7.89 13.53
CA ALA A 14 -7.26 7.75 12.08
C ALA A 14 -6.59 8.99 11.46
N VAL A 15 -6.97 10.18 11.91
CA VAL A 15 -6.34 11.45 11.47
C VAL A 15 -4.87 11.52 11.89
N ALA A 16 -4.52 11.11 13.12
CA ALA A 16 -3.13 11.06 13.57
C ALA A 16 -2.31 10.06 12.74
N ALA A 17 -2.87 8.91 12.38
CA ALA A 17 -2.22 7.95 11.50
C ALA A 17 -2.10 8.49 10.06
N ALA A 18 -3.09 9.24 9.56
CA ALA A 18 -3.02 9.93 8.26
C ALA A 18 -1.89 10.97 8.25
N ALA A 19 -1.75 11.76 9.32
CA ALA A 19 -0.63 12.70 9.47
C ALA A 19 0.72 11.96 9.49
N GLY A 20 0.80 10.79 10.13
CA GLY A 20 1.97 9.92 10.09
C GLY A 20 2.32 9.46 8.67
N LEU A 21 1.33 9.08 7.84
CA LEU A 21 1.57 8.72 6.45
C LEU A 21 1.91 9.94 5.58
N ALA A 22 1.29 11.09 5.84
CA ALA A 22 1.66 12.34 5.18
C ALA A 22 3.13 12.70 5.44
N ALA A 23 3.59 12.53 6.69
CA ALA A 23 4.99 12.73 7.05
C ALA A 23 5.91 11.69 6.41
N ALA A 24 5.60 10.39 6.58
CA ALA A 24 6.51 9.32 6.22
C ALA A 24 6.69 9.15 4.70
N VAL A 25 5.59 9.24 3.97
CA VAL A 25 5.56 8.98 2.52
C VAL A 25 5.39 10.29 1.76
N GLY A 26 4.41 11.10 2.13
CA GLY A 26 4.09 12.33 1.39
C GLY A 26 5.24 13.33 1.40
N VAL A 27 5.71 13.75 2.57
CA VAL A 27 6.83 14.69 2.70
C VAL A 27 8.15 13.93 2.73
N GLY A 28 8.41 13.11 3.74
CA GLY A 28 9.71 12.50 3.99
C GLY A 28 10.27 11.65 2.85
N ARG A 29 9.41 11.04 2.03
CA ARG A 29 9.84 10.27 0.87
C ARG A 29 9.75 11.07 -0.44
N PHE A 30 8.63 11.73 -0.67
CA PHE A 30 8.28 12.31 -1.96
C PHE A 30 8.56 13.82 -2.08
N VAL A 31 9.02 14.52 -1.03
CA VAL A 31 9.53 15.88 -1.18
C VAL A 31 10.78 15.94 -2.06
N TYR A 32 11.52 14.84 -2.16
CA TYR A 32 12.65 14.71 -3.07
C TYR A 32 12.27 15.00 -4.53
N THR A 33 11.07 14.60 -4.96
CA THR A 33 10.61 14.79 -6.34
C THR A 33 10.59 16.27 -6.77
N PRO A 34 9.93 17.20 -6.07
CA PRO A 34 9.99 18.62 -6.44
C PRO A 34 11.33 19.29 -6.10
N LEU A 35 12.13 18.73 -5.18
CA LEU A 35 13.46 19.25 -4.86
C LEU A 35 14.53 18.80 -5.86
N LEU A 36 14.36 17.69 -6.54
CA LEU A 36 15.35 17.15 -7.48
C LEU A 36 15.76 18.16 -8.56
N PRO A 37 14.85 18.79 -9.33
CA PRO A 37 15.25 19.77 -10.32
C PRO A 37 15.98 20.97 -9.70
N ILE A 38 15.57 21.44 -8.52
CA ILE A 38 16.23 22.54 -7.82
C ILE A 38 17.67 22.16 -7.42
N MET A 39 17.88 20.91 -6.99
CA MET A 39 19.21 20.40 -6.66
C MET A 39 20.08 20.21 -7.91
N VAL A 40 19.47 19.83 -9.05
CA VAL A 40 20.16 19.71 -10.34
C VAL A 40 20.58 21.09 -10.84
N ASP A 41 19.69 22.07 -10.82
CA ASP A 41 19.99 23.45 -11.22
C ASP A 41 21.08 24.10 -10.34
N ALA A 42 21.13 23.71 -9.07
CA ALA A 42 22.17 24.13 -8.13
C ALA A 42 23.50 23.35 -8.30
N GLY A 43 23.62 22.47 -9.30
CA GLY A 43 24.83 21.68 -9.57
C GLY A 43 25.17 20.65 -8.48
N ARG A 44 24.20 20.27 -7.65
CA ARG A 44 24.40 19.30 -6.54
C ARG A 44 24.24 17.85 -7.00
N LEU A 45 23.38 17.63 -7.97
CA LEU A 45 23.09 16.34 -8.60
C LEU A 45 22.97 16.56 -10.10
N ASP A 46 23.16 15.51 -10.87
CA ASP A 46 22.68 15.40 -12.23
C ASP A 46 21.51 14.41 -12.32
N ALA A 47 20.93 14.20 -13.47
CA ALA A 47 19.80 13.30 -13.64
C ALA A 47 20.15 11.85 -13.26
N HIS A 48 21.38 11.41 -13.54
CA HIS A 48 21.85 10.06 -13.22
C HIS A 48 22.04 9.86 -11.70
N SER A 49 22.79 10.73 -11.05
CA SER A 49 23.00 10.68 -9.59
C SER A 49 21.68 10.90 -8.84
N GLY A 50 20.79 11.75 -9.36
CA GLY A 50 19.44 11.92 -8.84
C GLY A 50 18.62 10.63 -8.88
N ALA A 51 18.71 9.86 -9.98
CA ALA A 51 18.07 8.56 -10.09
C ALA A 51 18.63 7.55 -9.08
N LEU A 52 19.96 7.52 -8.88
CA LEU A 52 20.60 6.64 -7.89
C LEU A 52 20.19 6.99 -6.46
N VAL A 53 20.11 8.26 -6.13
CA VAL A 53 19.63 8.75 -4.82
C VAL A 53 18.17 8.33 -4.58
N ALA A 54 17.31 8.43 -5.58
CA ALA A 54 15.93 7.94 -5.53
C ALA A 54 15.88 6.42 -5.33
N ALA A 55 16.65 5.66 -6.13
CA ALA A 55 16.74 4.20 -6.01
C ALA A 55 17.19 3.76 -4.62
N ALA A 56 18.15 4.46 -4.02
CA ALA A 56 18.60 4.19 -2.65
C ALA A 56 17.46 4.32 -1.63
N ASN A 57 16.61 5.34 -1.75
CA ASN A 57 15.43 5.48 -0.88
C ASN A 57 14.47 4.29 -1.04
N TYR A 58 14.22 3.84 -2.25
CA TYR A 58 13.33 2.72 -2.51
C TYR A 58 13.92 1.38 -2.04
N ALA A 59 15.25 1.20 -2.17
CA ALA A 59 15.96 0.06 -1.62
C ALA A 59 15.86 0.03 -0.07
N GLY A 60 16.02 1.17 0.57
CA GLY A 60 15.83 1.32 2.02
C GLY A 60 14.40 0.95 2.43
N TYR A 61 13.40 1.45 1.71
CA TYR A 61 11.99 1.13 1.97
C TYR A 61 11.71 -0.37 1.83
N LEU A 62 12.22 -1.00 0.77
CA LEU A 62 12.12 -2.45 0.58
C LEU A 62 12.75 -3.21 1.74
N LEU A 63 13.97 -2.85 2.12
CA LEU A 63 14.66 -3.51 3.23
C LEU A 63 13.89 -3.38 4.54
N GLY A 64 13.42 -2.17 4.87
CA GLY A 64 12.61 -1.91 6.06
C GLY A 64 11.31 -2.72 6.07
N ALA A 65 10.60 -2.75 4.95
CA ALA A 65 9.36 -3.51 4.80
C ALA A 65 9.59 -5.02 4.95
N VAL A 66 10.62 -5.57 4.29
CA VAL A 66 10.97 -6.99 4.37
C VAL A 66 11.44 -7.37 5.78
N ALA A 67 12.24 -6.52 6.45
CA ALA A 67 12.69 -6.76 7.81
C ALA A 67 11.51 -6.85 8.79
N LEU A 68 10.56 -5.92 8.70
CA LEU A 68 9.38 -5.92 9.55
C LEU A 68 8.37 -7.02 9.19
N ALA A 69 8.30 -7.44 7.93
CA ALA A 69 7.49 -8.59 7.53
C ALA A 69 8.04 -9.91 8.10
N ARG A 70 9.40 -10.06 8.13
CA ARG A 70 10.06 -11.24 8.71
C ARG A 70 10.11 -11.23 10.24
N ARG A 71 10.10 -10.04 10.84
CA ARG A 71 10.18 -9.81 12.29
C ARG A 71 9.05 -8.90 12.76
N PRO A 72 7.78 -9.36 12.70
CA PRO A 72 6.63 -8.53 13.08
C PRO A 72 6.70 -8.04 14.52
N GLU A 73 7.43 -8.73 15.38
CA GLU A 73 7.73 -8.33 16.75
C GLU A 73 8.53 -7.02 16.85
N TRP A 74 9.27 -6.64 15.79
CA TRP A 74 9.99 -5.38 15.74
C TRP A 74 9.07 -4.18 15.46
N ASN A 75 7.86 -4.41 14.93
CA ASN A 75 6.89 -3.34 14.68
C ASN A 75 6.26 -2.82 15.97
N GLY A 76 7.07 -2.23 16.84
CA GLY A 76 6.66 -1.70 18.12
C GLY A 76 6.84 -0.18 18.24
N ARG A 77 6.43 0.38 19.38
CA ARG A 77 6.49 1.82 19.65
C ARG A 77 7.94 2.38 19.60
N SER A 78 8.93 1.62 20.06
CA SER A 78 10.36 2.03 20.02
C SER A 78 10.87 2.14 18.60
N THR A 79 10.63 1.11 17.75
CA THR A 79 10.99 1.14 16.33
C THR A 79 10.29 2.29 15.59
N PHE A 80 9.02 2.52 15.88
CA PHE A 80 8.27 3.63 15.28
C PHE A 80 8.87 4.99 15.65
N ARG A 81 9.24 5.20 16.92
CA ARG A 81 9.88 6.45 17.38
C ARG A 81 11.28 6.63 16.80
N LEU A 82 12.08 5.56 16.76
CA LEU A 82 13.40 5.58 16.14
C LEU A 82 13.30 5.92 14.65
N ALA A 83 12.36 5.32 13.95
CA ALA A 83 12.09 5.62 12.55
C ALA A 83 11.65 7.08 12.34
N ALA A 84 10.80 7.62 13.21
CA ALA A 84 10.40 9.02 13.15
C ALA A 84 11.61 9.97 13.32
N MET A 85 12.48 9.69 14.28
CA MET A 85 13.71 10.47 14.49
C MET A 85 14.69 10.32 13.31
N ALA A 86 14.90 9.08 12.82
CA ALA A 86 15.78 8.81 11.70
C ALA A 86 15.34 9.55 10.43
N LEU A 87 14.02 9.61 10.16
CA LEU A 87 13.47 10.33 9.02
C LEU A 87 13.75 11.84 9.14
N ILE A 88 13.44 12.46 10.29
CA ILE A 88 13.67 13.88 10.52
C ILE A 88 15.17 14.21 10.41
N VAL A 89 16.03 13.42 11.05
CA VAL A 89 17.49 13.63 11.01
C VAL A 89 18.01 13.47 9.58
N SER A 90 17.53 12.47 8.84
CA SER A 90 17.89 12.28 7.43
C SER A 90 17.52 13.51 6.58
N ASP A 91 16.30 14.04 6.74
CA ASP A 91 15.86 15.23 6.01
C ASP A 91 16.69 16.48 6.40
N LEU A 92 17.04 16.64 7.69
CA LEU A 92 17.94 17.72 8.15
C LEU A 92 19.35 17.62 7.55
N LEU A 93 19.92 16.40 7.53
CA LEU A 93 21.26 16.17 7.00
C LEU A 93 21.33 16.33 5.47
N MET A 94 20.21 16.14 4.75
CA MET A 94 20.14 16.45 3.32
C MET A 94 20.39 17.93 2.98
N ALA A 95 20.25 18.84 3.94
CA ALA A 95 20.60 20.25 3.76
C ALA A 95 22.13 20.50 3.73
N ILE A 96 22.95 19.54 4.16
CA ILE A 96 24.40 19.68 4.17
C ILE A 96 24.94 19.39 2.77
N PRO A 97 25.74 20.29 2.18
CA PRO A 97 26.41 20.03 0.90
C PRO A 97 27.37 18.84 1.03
N ALA A 98 27.06 17.73 0.38
CA ALA A 98 27.85 16.51 0.43
C ALA A 98 27.90 15.80 -0.93
N ALA A 99 28.76 14.82 -1.09
CA ALA A 99 28.81 14.01 -2.30
C ALA A 99 27.48 13.25 -2.53
N PRO A 100 27.07 12.97 -3.79
CA PRO A 100 25.84 12.24 -4.11
C PRO A 100 25.71 10.89 -3.36
N ALA A 101 26.82 10.22 -3.07
CA ALA A 101 26.85 8.97 -2.28
C ALA A 101 26.33 9.19 -0.86
N VAL A 102 26.65 10.31 -0.21
CA VAL A 102 26.12 10.65 1.13
C VAL A 102 24.62 10.89 1.06
N ALA A 103 24.15 11.63 0.06
CA ALA A 103 22.72 11.82 -0.17
C ALA A 103 22.01 10.47 -0.38
N ALA A 104 22.61 9.53 -1.13
CA ALA A 104 22.05 8.21 -1.32
C ALA A 104 21.95 7.42 0.00
N VAL A 105 22.97 7.47 0.86
CA VAL A 105 22.92 6.84 2.20
C VAL A 105 21.83 7.46 3.07
N LEU A 106 21.71 8.78 3.11
CA LEU A 106 20.69 9.47 3.87
C LEU A 106 19.28 9.09 3.37
N ARG A 107 19.09 9.05 2.05
CA ARG A 107 17.79 8.65 1.47
C ARG A 107 17.50 7.17 1.67
N PHE A 108 18.50 6.29 1.72
CA PHE A 108 18.34 4.88 2.09
C PHE A 108 17.82 4.75 3.53
N VAL A 109 18.42 5.48 4.48
CA VAL A 109 17.97 5.52 5.89
C VAL A 109 16.54 6.06 5.98
N ALA A 110 16.22 7.15 5.26
CA ALA A 110 14.87 7.70 5.18
C ALA A 110 13.87 6.67 4.62
N GLY A 111 14.28 5.84 3.66
CA GLY A 111 13.47 4.76 3.11
C GLY A 111 13.11 3.71 4.17
N ILE A 112 14.09 3.21 4.92
CA ILE A 112 13.86 2.25 6.03
C ILE A 112 12.90 2.86 7.05
N ALA A 113 13.13 4.11 7.44
CA ALA A 113 12.29 4.82 8.39
C ALA A 113 10.84 4.98 7.88
N SER A 114 10.68 5.37 6.61
CA SER A 114 9.36 5.52 5.97
C SER A 114 8.58 4.20 5.96
N ALA A 115 9.24 3.07 5.71
CA ALA A 115 8.61 1.74 5.75
C ALA A 115 8.06 1.41 7.14
N ALA A 116 8.84 1.66 8.20
CA ALA A 116 8.42 1.38 9.57
C ALA A 116 7.24 2.27 9.99
N LEU A 117 7.28 3.55 9.65
CA LEU A 117 6.18 4.48 9.90
C LEU A 117 4.91 4.10 9.13
N PHE A 118 5.06 3.74 7.84
CA PHE A 118 3.94 3.30 6.99
C PHE A 118 3.25 2.08 7.58
N ILE A 119 4.02 1.03 7.90
CA ILE A 119 3.48 -0.23 8.45
C ILE A 119 2.81 0.03 9.81
N GLY A 120 3.42 0.85 10.66
CA GLY A 120 2.84 1.23 11.96
C GLY A 120 1.50 1.94 11.84
N CYS A 121 1.39 2.95 10.94
CA CYS A 121 0.15 3.68 10.68
C CYS A 121 -0.92 2.81 10.01
N ALA A 122 -0.54 1.98 9.03
CA ALA A 122 -1.45 1.04 8.37
C ALA A 122 -2.02 0.00 9.37
N ALA A 123 -1.20 -0.47 10.31
CA ALA A 123 -1.65 -1.38 11.37
C ALA A 123 -2.68 -0.72 12.31
N VAL A 124 -2.65 0.60 12.50
CA VAL A 124 -3.68 1.34 13.25
C VAL A 124 -5.01 1.32 12.48
N ALA A 125 -4.99 1.57 11.18
CA ALA A 125 -6.19 1.50 10.33
C ALA A 125 -6.84 0.10 10.35
N ALA A 126 -6.02 -0.94 10.28
CA ALA A 126 -6.48 -2.34 10.27
C ALA A 126 -7.19 -2.77 11.57
N ARG A 127 -6.93 -2.10 12.70
CA ARG A 127 -7.55 -2.37 14.01
C ARG A 127 -8.82 -1.55 14.27
N HIS A 128 -9.21 -0.66 13.36
CA HIS A 128 -10.41 0.16 13.51
C HIS A 128 -11.68 -0.66 13.26
N GLU A 129 -12.77 -0.40 13.99
CA GLU A 129 -14.07 -1.08 13.82
C GLU A 129 -14.58 -0.99 12.37
N ASN A 130 -14.51 0.20 11.78
CA ASN A 130 -14.77 0.39 10.35
C ASN A 130 -13.43 0.49 9.57
N ARG A 131 -12.83 -0.67 9.30
CA ARG A 131 -11.53 -0.79 8.62
C ARG A 131 -11.48 -0.02 7.29
N ARG A 132 -12.54 -0.13 6.46
CA ARG A 132 -12.58 0.51 5.13
C ARG A 132 -12.56 2.04 5.24
N ARG A 133 -13.36 2.61 6.15
CA ARG A 133 -13.37 4.07 6.37
C ARG A 133 -12.05 4.56 6.97
N ALA A 134 -11.51 3.83 7.94
CA ALA A 134 -10.24 4.18 8.56
C ALA A 134 -9.09 4.08 7.56
N ALA A 135 -9.04 3.03 6.73
CA ALA A 135 -8.05 2.90 5.67
C ALA A 135 -8.14 4.07 4.69
N GLY A 136 -9.34 4.44 4.22
CA GLY A 136 -9.54 5.59 3.34
C GLY A 136 -8.96 6.89 3.94
N ILE A 137 -9.24 7.18 5.22
CA ILE A 137 -8.71 8.37 5.91
C ILE A 137 -7.19 8.28 6.09
N VAL A 138 -6.67 7.13 6.52
CA VAL A 138 -5.23 6.96 6.78
C VAL A 138 -4.42 7.07 5.49
N PHE A 139 -4.85 6.39 4.43
CA PHE A 139 -4.13 6.41 3.15
C PHE A 139 -4.31 7.72 2.37
N SER A 140 -5.40 8.49 2.58
CA SER A 140 -5.50 9.84 2.02
C SER A 140 -4.39 10.78 2.52
N GLY A 141 -3.81 10.48 3.69
CA GLY A 141 -2.65 11.16 4.24
C GLY A 141 -1.45 11.16 3.28
N VAL A 142 -1.24 10.10 2.51
CA VAL A 142 -0.15 10.05 1.50
C VAL A 142 -0.35 11.14 0.46
N GLY A 143 -1.54 11.20 -0.15
CA GLY A 143 -1.86 12.23 -1.15
C GLY A 143 -1.81 13.64 -0.58
N ALA A 144 -2.38 13.85 0.62
CA ALA A 144 -2.33 15.14 1.30
C ALA A 144 -0.88 15.58 1.59
N GLY A 145 -0.01 14.65 1.99
CA GLY A 145 1.40 14.93 2.23
C GLY A 145 2.17 15.25 0.95
N ILE A 146 1.87 14.57 -0.17
CA ILE A 146 2.44 14.88 -1.49
C ILE A 146 2.02 16.29 -1.93
N ALA A 147 0.73 16.62 -1.81
CA ALA A 147 0.24 17.95 -2.15
C ALA A 147 0.86 19.03 -1.25
N ALA A 148 0.99 18.76 0.05
CA ALA A 148 1.64 19.68 1.01
C ALA A 148 3.12 19.88 0.69
N ALA A 149 3.87 18.83 0.32
CA ALA A 149 5.25 18.94 -0.10
C ALA A 149 5.40 19.79 -1.37
N GLY A 150 4.53 19.57 -2.37
CA GLY A 150 4.49 20.39 -3.57
C GLY A 150 4.15 21.85 -3.27
N LEU A 151 3.13 22.10 -2.44
CA LEU A 151 2.73 23.46 -2.05
C LEU A 151 3.84 24.17 -1.28
N LEU A 152 4.50 23.49 -0.35
CA LEU A 152 5.65 24.01 0.37
C LEU A 152 6.72 24.51 -0.60
N VAL A 153 7.14 23.66 -1.53
CA VAL A 153 8.17 24.01 -2.51
C VAL A 153 7.70 25.16 -3.42
N LEU A 154 6.45 25.10 -3.92
CA LEU A 154 5.90 26.14 -4.80
C LEU A 154 5.93 27.53 -4.16
N LEU A 155 5.53 27.62 -2.89
CA LEU A 155 5.45 28.90 -2.17
C LEU A 155 6.82 29.46 -1.78
N THR A 156 7.85 28.60 -1.68
CA THR A 156 9.14 29.02 -1.06
C THR A 156 10.34 28.88 -1.98
N GLN A 157 10.25 28.19 -3.13
CA GLN A 157 11.38 27.94 -4.03
C GLN A 157 12.04 29.19 -4.61
N HIS A 158 11.33 30.34 -4.65
CA HIS A 158 11.88 31.60 -5.18
C HIS A 158 12.64 32.41 -4.12
N VAL A 159 12.48 32.08 -2.85
CA VAL A 159 13.07 32.81 -1.72
C VAL A 159 14.01 31.97 -0.88
N LEU A 160 13.88 30.64 -0.95
CA LEU A 160 14.68 29.70 -0.16
C LEU A 160 15.66 28.94 -1.04
N SER A 161 16.88 28.75 -0.53
CA SER A 161 17.84 27.83 -1.13
C SER A 161 17.40 26.38 -0.98
N TRP A 162 17.96 25.47 -1.77
CA TRP A 162 17.66 24.03 -1.67
C TRP A 162 17.96 23.46 -0.27
N GLN A 163 18.97 24.01 0.44
CA GLN A 163 19.26 23.64 1.84
C GLN A 163 18.11 24.05 2.77
N ALA A 164 17.65 25.30 2.65
CA ALA A 164 16.55 25.81 3.47
C ALA A 164 15.25 25.03 3.20
N LEU A 165 15.00 24.61 1.95
CA LEU A 165 13.86 23.77 1.58
C LEU A 165 13.91 22.39 2.28
N TRP A 166 15.09 21.78 2.42
CA TRP A 166 15.26 20.56 3.20
C TRP A 166 15.00 20.78 4.69
N LEU A 167 15.50 21.87 5.27
CA LEU A 167 15.27 22.21 6.69
C LEU A 167 13.78 22.43 6.98
N VAL A 168 13.09 23.16 6.12
CA VAL A 168 11.64 23.36 6.25
C VAL A 168 10.87 22.07 6.07
N SER A 169 11.28 21.20 5.13
CA SER A 169 10.69 19.88 4.95
C SER A 169 10.85 19.01 6.20
N ALA A 170 12.02 19.03 6.84
CA ALA A 170 12.26 18.34 8.11
C ALA A 170 11.36 18.87 9.24
N ALA A 171 11.17 20.20 9.31
CA ALA A 171 10.28 20.81 10.29
C ALA A 171 8.82 20.41 10.07
N VAL A 172 8.36 20.39 8.81
CA VAL A 172 7.00 19.92 8.45
C VAL A 172 6.84 18.42 8.77
N THR A 173 7.84 17.60 8.44
CA THR A 173 7.86 16.16 8.80
C THR A 173 7.72 15.99 10.32
N ALA A 174 8.46 16.76 11.12
CA ALA A 174 8.39 16.73 12.59
C ALA A 174 7.01 17.16 13.11
N ALA A 175 6.43 18.21 12.55
CA ALA A 175 5.10 18.70 12.92
C ALA A 175 4.00 17.66 12.61
N LEU A 176 4.05 17.04 11.43
CA LEU A 176 3.11 15.99 11.02
C LEU A 176 3.26 14.71 11.85
N LEU A 177 4.46 14.40 12.36
CA LEU A 177 4.69 13.25 13.24
C LEU A 177 4.28 13.52 14.69
N ALA A 178 4.10 14.76 15.12
CA ALA A 178 3.75 15.08 16.51
C ALA A 178 2.45 14.41 16.99
N PRO A 179 1.34 14.37 16.22
CA PRO A 179 0.11 13.68 16.62
C PRO A 179 0.29 12.15 16.78
N THR A 180 1.26 11.57 16.08
CA THR A 180 1.48 10.11 16.10
C THR A 180 2.00 9.60 17.45
N ARG A 181 2.50 10.48 18.32
CA ARG A 181 2.91 10.14 19.69
C ARG A 181 1.78 9.52 20.51
N ARG A 182 0.52 9.80 20.14
CA ARG A 182 -0.70 9.28 20.77
C ARG A 182 -1.14 7.93 20.22
N LEU A 183 -0.51 7.46 19.13
CA LEU A 183 -0.86 6.19 18.51
C LEU A 183 -0.40 5.02 19.37
N ASP A 184 -1.27 4.03 19.53
CA ASP A 184 -0.95 2.75 20.16
C ASP A 184 -0.35 1.80 19.11
N ILE A 185 0.96 1.89 18.93
CA ILE A 185 1.71 1.00 18.04
C ILE A 185 2.07 -0.25 18.82
N ARG A 186 1.55 -1.39 18.38
CA ARG A 186 1.76 -2.71 19.04
C ARG A 186 2.59 -3.60 18.15
N PRO A 187 3.52 -4.38 18.72
CA PRO A 187 4.24 -5.41 17.99
C PRO A 187 3.26 -6.38 17.32
N GLY A 188 3.60 -6.82 16.12
CA GLY A 188 2.88 -7.91 15.47
C GLY A 188 3.16 -9.23 16.16
N THR A 189 2.18 -10.12 16.19
CA THR A 189 2.39 -11.51 16.65
C THR A 189 2.79 -12.39 15.46
N ARG A 190 3.81 -13.23 15.61
CA ARG A 190 4.03 -14.33 14.68
C ARG A 190 2.83 -15.26 14.78
N ARG A 191 2.04 -15.40 13.70
CA ARG A 191 1.10 -16.52 13.60
C ARG A 191 1.94 -17.79 13.61
N GLY A 192 1.92 -18.50 14.74
CA GLY A 192 2.59 -19.79 14.90
C GLY A 192 2.06 -20.77 13.85
N THR A 193 2.95 -21.35 13.10
CA THR A 193 2.74 -22.52 12.21
C THR A 193 2.42 -23.79 13.01
N GLY A 194 2.02 -23.65 14.31
CA GLY A 194 1.86 -24.72 15.27
C GLY A 194 0.42 -25.09 15.68
N ALA A 195 -0.62 -24.56 15.03
CA ALA A 195 -2.00 -24.80 15.46
C ALA A 195 -2.76 -25.88 14.65
N ARG A 196 -2.07 -26.81 13.98
CA ARG A 196 -2.70 -27.96 13.30
C ARG A 196 -2.11 -29.34 13.67
N ALA A 197 -1.35 -29.44 14.74
CA ALA A 197 -0.80 -30.72 15.23
C ALA A 197 -1.37 -31.15 16.59
N GLY A 198 -2.63 -30.83 16.88
CA GLY A 198 -3.21 -31.12 18.20
C GLY A 198 -4.70 -31.45 18.22
N ALA A 199 -5.22 -32.02 17.14
CA ALA A 199 -6.61 -32.48 17.12
C ALA A 199 -6.73 -33.85 16.46
N SER A 200 -5.99 -34.83 16.96
CA SER A 200 -6.30 -36.26 16.77
C SER A 200 -5.56 -37.08 17.83
N ALA A 201 -6.08 -37.07 19.03
CA ALA A 201 -5.89 -38.14 20.00
C ALA A 201 -7.25 -38.46 20.55
N ALA A 202 -7.87 -39.50 20.01
CA ALA A 202 -9.01 -40.17 20.62
C ALA A 202 -8.57 -40.77 21.96
N PRO A 203 -9.40 -40.73 23.01
CA PRO A 203 -9.10 -41.43 24.25
C PRO A 203 -9.26 -42.93 24.04
N PRO A 204 -8.43 -43.79 24.70
CA PRO A 204 -8.58 -45.23 24.63
C PRO A 204 -9.76 -45.66 25.52
N ASP A 205 -10.50 -46.63 24.99
CA ASP A 205 -11.55 -47.38 25.69
C ASP A 205 -11.05 -47.98 27.02
N GLY A 206 -11.77 -47.75 28.07
CA GLY A 206 -11.56 -48.39 29.38
C GLY A 206 -12.87 -48.46 30.12
N ASN A 207 -13.31 -49.68 30.35
CA ASN A 207 -14.57 -50.20 30.83
C ASN A 207 -14.87 -49.85 32.32
N PRO A 208 -16.14 -50.00 32.78
CA PRO A 208 -16.67 -49.36 33.95
C PRO A 208 -16.63 -50.28 35.19
N ALA A 209 -16.45 -49.71 36.34
CA ALA A 209 -17.02 -50.18 37.58
C ALA A 209 -16.84 -49.19 38.75
N ASP A 210 -17.92 -49.01 39.46
CA ASP A 210 -18.08 -48.76 40.90
C ASP A 210 -18.07 -47.32 41.47
N THR A 211 -19.28 -47.10 41.95
CA THR A 211 -19.74 -46.67 43.29
C THR A 211 -19.93 -45.18 43.59
N ALA A 212 -21.21 -44.94 43.78
CA ALA A 212 -21.86 -44.32 44.97
C ALA A 212 -21.65 -42.83 45.29
N GLY A 213 -22.72 -42.11 45.14
CA GLY A 213 -23.22 -41.27 46.22
C GLY A 213 -22.72 -39.84 46.33
N HIS A 214 -23.46 -38.87 45.91
CA HIS A 214 -24.11 -37.94 46.84
C HIS A 214 -25.03 -36.96 46.10
N ARG A 215 -26.20 -36.89 46.60
CA ARG A 215 -27.35 -36.05 46.33
C ARG A 215 -27.15 -34.71 47.02
N VAL A 216 -27.27 -33.57 46.30
CA VAL A 216 -27.77 -32.32 46.89
C VAL A 216 -28.65 -31.58 45.89
N VAL A 217 -29.82 -31.25 46.38
CA VAL A 217 -30.97 -30.56 45.82
C VAL A 217 -30.70 -29.05 45.79
N GLY A 218 -31.28 -28.37 44.81
CA GLY A 218 -31.36 -26.90 44.82
C GLY A 218 -32.06 -26.35 43.59
N GLN A 219 -33.28 -26.10 43.77
CA GLN A 219 -34.38 -25.48 43.05
C GLN A 219 -34.12 -24.07 42.52
N GLY A 220 -34.96 -23.73 41.55
CA GLY A 220 -35.42 -22.37 41.21
C GLY A 220 -34.92 -21.85 39.88
N GLU A 221 -35.63 -21.32 38.98
CA GLU A 221 -37.07 -21.09 38.73
C GLU A 221 -37.21 -20.69 37.24
N ILE A 222 -38.33 -20.99 36.70
CA ILE A 222 -38.77 -20.84 35.31
C ILE A 222 -39.23 -19.40 35.09
N THR A 223 -38.96 -18.82 33.95
CA THR A 223 -39.92 -17.91 33.31
C THR A 223 -39.94 -18.09 31.79
N ALA A 224 -41.06 -18.55 31.35
CA ALA A 224 -41.43 -18.70 29.94
C ALA A 224 -41.99 -17.40 29.41
N SER A 225 -41.76 -17.12 28.15
CA SER A 225 -42.69 -16.30 27.36
C SER A 225 -42.87 -16.89 25.96
N ARG A 226 -44.11 -17.21 25.69
CA ARG A 226 -44.71 -17.60 24.40
C ARG A 226 -44.63 -16.43 23.40
N VAL A 227 -44.62 -16.66 22.07
CA VAL A 227 -45.74 -17.02 21.18
C VAL A 227 -45.23 -17.02 19.72
N GLY A 228 -45.72 -17.95 18.87
CA GLY A 228 -45.77 -17.74 17.43
C GLY A 228 -45.77 -19.01 16.57
N HIS A 229 -46.97 -19.49 16.24
CA HIS A 229 -47.31 -20.64 15.40
C HIS A 229 -46.72 -20.58 13.96
N GLY A 230 -46.25 -21.75 13.47
CA GLY A 230 -46.01 -21.99 12.04
C GLY A 230 -45.90 -23.50 11.77
N LYS A 231 -46.92 -24.05 11.15
CA LYS A 231 -47.24 -25.46 10.94
C LYS A 231 -46.14 -26.24 10.19
N LEU A 232 -45.70 -27.32 10.83
CA LEU A 232 -45.02 -28.45 10.16
C LEU A 232 -46.06 -29.28 9.37
N ARG A 233 -45.80 -29.49 8.09
CA ARG A 233 -46.51 -30.47 7.26
C ARG A 233 -45.51 -31.56 6.88
N ALA A 234 -45.60 -32.71 7.53
CA ALA A 234 -44.94 -33.91 7.12
C ALA A 234 -45.59 -34.47 5.85
N SER A 235 -44.80 -34.85 4.86
CA SER A 235 -45.23 -35.74 3.80
C SER A 235 -44.21 -36.84 3.63
N ARG A 236 -44.74 -38.04 3.55
CA ARG A 236 -44.09 -39.34 3.66
C ARG A 236 -43.83 -39.93 2.28
N ALA A 237 -42.65 -40.50 2.14
CA ALA A 237 -42.31 -41.69 1.30
C ALA A 237 -42.55 -41.67 -0.22
N GLY A 238 -41.49 -41.94 -0.93
CA GLY A 238 -41.49 -42.46 -2.27
C GLY A 238 -40.07 -42.91 -2.63
N HIS A 239 -39.80 -44.22 -2.56
CA HIS A 239 -38.63 -44.89 -3.11
C HIS A 239 -38.66 -44.70 -4.64
N GLY A 240 -37.67 -44.13 -5.22
CA GLY A 240 -37.42 -44.08 -6.66
C GLY A 240 -35.91 -44.12 -6.87
N GLU A 241 -35.41 -45.27 -7.27
CA GLU A 241 -34.06 -45.40 -7.82
C GLU A 241 -33.92 -44.50 -9.05
N PHE A 242 -33.17 -43.43 -8.94
CA PHE A 242 -32.72 -42.66 -10.09
C PHE A 242 -31.31 -43.11 -10.44
N THR A 243 -31.18 -43.93 -11.42
CA THR A 243 -29.94 -44.12 -12.18
C THR A 243 -29.60 -42.84 -12.90
N ALA A 244 -28.74 -42.01 -12.30
CA ALA A 244 -28.19 -40.85 -12.96
C ALA A 244 -27.19 -41.25 -14.03
N SER A 245 -27.63 -41.13 -15.29
CA SER A 245 -26.77 -41.18 -16.45
C SER A 245 -25.68 -40.10 -16.33
N ARG A 246 -24.45 -40.55 -16.18
CA ARG A 246 -23.27 -39.68 -16.23
C ARG A 246 -23.07 -39.19 -17.66
N THR A 247 -23.69 -38.11 -18.05
CA THR A 247 -23.26 -37.33 -19.19
C THR A 247 -22.00 -36.61 -18.81
N GLY A 248 -20.91 -36.82 -19.55
CA GLY A 248 -19.59 -36.29 -19.31
C GLY A 248 -19.58 -34.76 -19.28
N HIS A 249 -19.52 -34.23 -18.09
CA HIS A 249 -18.97 -32.91 -17.90
C HIS A 249 -17.44 -33.08 -17.80
N SER A 250 -16.75 -32.52 -18.79
CA SER A 250 -15.31 -32.33 -18.75
C SER A 250 -14.96 -31.72 -17.37
N GLU A 251 -14.25 -32.47 -16.53
CA GLU A 251 -13.65 -32.00 -15.30
C GLU A 251 -12.61 -30.92 -15.63
N LEU A 252 -13.05 -29.71 -15.84
CA LEU A 252 -12.21 -28.56 -15.59
C LEU A 252 -12.10 -28.48 -14.07
N GLY A 253 -11.02 -29.07 -13.54
CA GLY A 253 -10.69 -29.01 -12.12
C GLY A 253 -10.70 -27.55 -11.66
N PRO A 254 -10.94 -27.28 -10.37
CA PRO A 254 -11.03 -25.93 -9.84
C PRO A 254 -9.83 -25.11 -10.32
N PRO A 255 -10.03 -23.86 -10.77
CA PRO A 255 -8.98 -23.04 -11.33
C PRO A 255 -7.83 -22.96 -10.33
N ARG A 256 -6.64 -23.36 -10.79
CA ARG A 256 -5.45 -23.42 -9.94
C ARG A 256 -5.14 -22.00 -9.44
N PRO A 257 -5.23 -21.69 -8.14
CA PRO A 257 -4.96 -20.34 -7.58
C PRO A 257 -3.54 -19.85 -7.95
N GLY A 258 -2.64 -20.75 -8.30
CA GLY A 258 -1.27 -20.43 -8.65
C GLY A 258 -1.07 -19.51 -9.87
N ARG A 259 -1.92 -19.58 -10.91
CA ARG A 259 -1.77 -18.72 -12.10
C ARG A 259 -2.21 -17.28 -11.82
N ALA A 260 -3.38 -17.10 -11.19
CA ALA A 260 -3.87 -15.77 -10.81
C ALA A 260 -2.93 -15.09 -9.82
N TRP A 261 -2.45 -15.83 -8.82
CA TRP A 261 -1.50 -15.33 -7.85
C TRP A 261 -0.17 -14.91 -8.48
N LEU A 262 0.41 -15.73 -9.35
CA LEU A 262 1.64 -15.39 -10.07
C LEU A 262 1.43 -14.14 -10.94
N ALA A 263 0.33 -14.08 -11.70
CA ALA A 263 0.00 -12.95 -12.54
C ALA A 263 -0.17 -11.65 -11.72
N LEU A 264 -0.82 -11.71 -10.54
CA LEU A 264 -0.95 -10.56 -9.64
C LEU A 264 0.41 -10.09 -9.14
N ARG A 265 1.29 -11.01 -8.73
CA ARG A 265 2.66 -10.67 -8.28
C ARG A 265 3.47 -10.00 -9.37
N VAL A 266 3.40 -10.53 -10.61
CA VAL A 266 4.08 -9.94 -11.78
C VAL A 266 3.50 -8.57 -12.11
N SER A 267 2.17 -8.45 -12.18
CA SER A 267 1.49 -7.18 -12.41
C SER A 267 1.90 -6.11 -11.41
N TYR A 268 1.91 -6.44 -10.13
CA TYR A 268 2.18 -5.50 -9.06
C TYR A 268 3.68 -5.14 -8.94
N LEU A 269 4.59 -6.06 -9.29
CA LEU A 269 6.02 -5.76 -9.43
C LEU A 269 6.28 -4.79 -10.58
N LEU A 270 5.67 -5.07 -11.76
CA LEU A 270 5.81 -4.23 -12.93
C LEU A 270 5.19 -2.84 -12.72
N GLU A 271 4.05 -2.78 -12.04
CA GLU A 271 3.45 -1.50 -11.64
C GLU A 271 4.42 -0.72 -10.75
N GLY A 272 5.01 -1.37 -9.72
CA GLY A 272 6.02 -0.75 -8.86
C GLY A 272 7.20 -0.17 -9.63
N LEU A 273 7.64 -0.84 -10.71
CA LEU A 273 8.72 -0.37 -11.57
C LEU A 273 8.28 0.81 -12.46
N GLY A 274 7.10 0.70 -13.08
CA GLY A 274 6.65 1.72 -14.03
C GLY A 274 6.19 3.01 -13.36
N TYR A 275 5.36 2.92 -12.29
CA TYR A 275 4.81 4.11 -11.66
C TYR A 275 5.88 4.99 -11.00
N ILE A 276 6.94 4.37 -10.48
CA ILE A 276 7.96 5.12 -9.76
C ILE A 276 8.82 6.01 -10.68
N VAL A 277 8.90 5.67 -11.96
CA VAL A 277 9.53 6.53 -12.98
C VAL A 277 8.73 7.83 -13.08
N ILE A 278 7.39 7.74 -13.16
CA ILE A 278 6.53 8.93 -13.18
C ILE A 278 6.70 9.69 -11.86
N GLY A 279 6.58 9.01 -10.72
CA GLY A 279 6.69 9.59 -9.39
C GLY A 279 8.04 10.25 -9.09
N THR A 280 9.10 9.88 -9.79
CA THR A 280 10.43 10.44 -9.59
C THR A 280 10.72 11.60 -10.56
N PHE A 281 10.33 11.45 -11.82
CA PHE A 281 10.83 12.32 -12.90
C PHE A 281 9.78 13.23 -13.51
N LEU A 282 8.48 13.11 -13.20
CA LEU A 282 7.44 13.96 -13.80
C LEU A 282 7.70 15.45 -13.57
N VAL A 283 8.07 15.82 -12.33
CA VAL A 283 8.38 17.21 -11.99
C VAL A 283 9.60 17.70 -12.75
N ALA A 284 10.67 16.89 -12.76
CA ALA A 284 11.91 17.23 -13.44
C ALA A 284 11.75 17.32 -14.99
N ALA A 285 10.86 16.50 -15.54
CA ALA A 285 10.57 16.52 -16.98
C ALA A 285 9.84 17.79 -17.44
N VAL A 286 9.07 18.41 -16.55
CA VAL A 286 8.32 19.65 -16.82
C VAL A 286 9.12 20.88 -16.40
N ALA A 287 9.89 20.77 -15.30
CA ALA A 287 10.74 21.82 -14.78
C ALA A 287 11.91 22.06 -15.76
N GLY A 288 11.87 23.16 -16.48
CA GLY A 288 12.97 23.67 -17.31
C GLY A 288 13.39 25.04 -16.81
N PRO A 289 14.39 25.69 -17.44
CA PRO A 289 14.78 27.05 -17.10
C PRO A 289 13.57 27.99 -17.06
N GLY A 290 13.30 28.57 -15.87
CA GLY A 290 12.15 29.46 -15.65
C GLY A 290 10.79 28.74 -15.45
N ARG A 291 10.74 27.39 -15.48
CA ARG A 291 9.50 26.59 -15.38
C ARG A 291 9.42 25.70 -14.14
N GLN A 292 10.25 25.93 -13.10
CA GLN A 292 10.24 25.13 -11.86
C GLN A 292 8.86 25.12 -11.18
N ALA A 293 8.16 26.26 -11.20
CA ALA A 293 6.81 26.37 -10.65
C ALA A 293 5.80 25.43 -11.35
N GLU A 294 5.90 25.28 -12.66
CA GLU A 294 5.03 24.35 -13.40
C GLU A 294 5.27 22.91 -12.97
N GLY A 295 6.53 22.48 -12.88
CA GLY A 295 6.87 21.14 -12.40
C GLY A 295 6.34 20.88 -10.99
N THR A 296 6.50 21.85 -10.09
CA THR A 296 6.01 21.75 -8.72
C THR A 296 4.47 21.70 -8.64
N LEU A 297 3.77 22.45 -9.53
CA LEU A 297 2.31 22.38 -9.66
C LEU A 297 1.84 20.97 -10.03
N MET A 298 2.56 20.28 -10.94
CA MET A 298 2.25 18.87 -11.27
C MET A 298 2.23 18.01 -10.02
N TRP A 299 3.17 18.23 -9.09
CA TRP A 299 3.24 17.45 -7.87
C TRP A 299 2.08 17.70 -6.90
N ILE A 300 1.61 18.94 -6.82
CA ILE A 300 0.39 19.30 -6.07
C ILE A 300 -0.82 18.56 -6.66
N LEU A 301 -0.95 18.53 -7.98
CA LEU A 301 -2.05 17.84 -8.66
C LEU A 301 -2.01 16.33 -8.41
N VAL A 302 -0.82 15.71 -8.46
CA VAL A 302 -0.62 14.30 -8.10
C VAL A 302 -1.16 14.03 -6.71
N GLY A 303 -0.73 14.80 -5.72
CA GLY A 303 -1.16 14.63 -4.32
C GLY A 303 -2.67 14.85 -4.12
N SER A 304 -3.22 15.89 -4.75
CA SER A 304 -4.63 16.23 -4.66
C SER A 304 -5.54 15.16 -5.30
N ALA A 305 -5.08 14.56 -6.41
CA ALA A 305 -5.80 13.45 -7.05
C ALA A 305 -5.64 12.14 -6.27
N ALA A 306 -4.49 11.91 -5.64
CA ALA A 306 -4.22 10.71 -4.85
C ALA A 306 -5.05 10.63 -3.56
N ALA A 307 -5.31 11.76 -2.92
CA ALA A 307 -6.03 11.80 -1.65
C ALA A 307 -7.43 11.13 -1.70
N PRO A 308 -8.31 11.40 -2.68
CA PRO A 308 -9.61 10.73 -2.80
C PRO A 308 -9.55 9.37 -3.51
N SER A 309 -8.44 9.01 -4.16
CA SER A 309 -8.36 7.88 -5.10
C SER A 309 -8.77 6.54 -4.49
N THR A 310 -8.32 6.23 -3.28
CA THR A 310 -8.65 4.96 -2.61
C THR A 310 -10.14 4.80 -2.33
N VAL A 311 -10.84 5.90 -2.02
CA VAL A 311 -12.29 5.90 -1.80
C VAL A 311 -13.03 5.65 -3.12
N LEU A 312 -12.59 6.31 -4.19
CA LEU A 312 -13.20 6.18 -5.52
C LEU A 312 -13.02 4.77 -6.10
N TRP A 313 -11.79 4.24 -6.06
CA TRP A 313 -11.50 2.89 -6.54
C TRP A 313 -12.19 1.81 -5.69
N GLY A 314 -12.27 1.99 -4.37
CA GLY A 314 -13.03 1.11 -3.49
C GLY A 314 -14.53 1.14 -3.76
N ALA A 315 -15.10 2.28 -4.15
CA ALA A 315 -16.48 2.36 -4.60
C ALA A 315 -16.70 1.64 -5.94
N GLY A 316 -15.79 1.81 -6.89
CA GLY A 316 -15.78 1.10 -8.16
C GLY A 316 -15.67 -0.42 -7.99
N ALA A 317 -14.78 -0.89 -7.13
CA ALA A 317 -14.58 -2.31 -6.84
C ALA A 317 -15.85 -3.00 -6.30
N ARG A 318 -16.64 -2.28 -5.49
CA ARG A 318 -17.93 -2.79 -5.00
C ARG A 318 -18.99 -2.92 -6.09
N ARG A 319 -18.92 -2.09 -7.15
CA ARG A 319 -19.93 -2.09 -8.22
C ARG A 319 -19.58 -3.03 -9.37
N TRP A 320 -18.31 -3.17 -9.70
CA TRP A 320 -17.89 -3.90 -10.91
C TRP A 320 -16.96 -5.09 -10.65
N SER A 321 -16.10 -5.07 -9.75
CA SER A 321 -15.15 -6.03 -9.18
C SER A 321 -13.76 -5.41 -9.01
N ALA A 322 -12.99 -5.89 -8.03
CA ALA A 322 -11.63 -5.41 -7.77
C ALA A 322 -10.69 -5.68 -8.96
N SER A 323 -10.82 -6.84 -9.61
CA SER A 323 -9.96 -7.23 -10.72
C SER A 323 -10.18 -6.39 -11.99
N ARG A 324 -11.44 -6.01 -12.32
CA ARG A 324 -11.72 -5.08 -13.42
C ARG A 324 -11.17 -3.69 -13.14
N MET A 325 -11.36 -3.22 -11.90
CA MET A 325 -10.86 -1.90 -11.49
C MET A 325 -9.33 -1.86 -11.51
N LEU A 326 -8.65 -2.95 -11.16
CA LEU A 326 -7.19 -3.04 -11.26
C LEU A 326 -6.71 -2.89 -12.71
N VAL A 327 -7.32 -3.59 -13.66
CA VAL A 327 -6.98 -3.45 -15.09
C VAL A 327 -7.20 -2.02 -15.57
N LEU A 328 -8.37 -1.43 -15.27
CA LEU A 328 -8.68 -0.05 -15.65
C LEU A 328 -7.68 0.95 -15.07
N ALA A 329 -7.36 0.82 -13.78
CA ALA A 329 -6.41 1.71 -13.12
C ALA A 329 -5.01 1.62 -13.75
N LEU A 330 -4.54 0.42 -14.08
CA LEU A 330 -3.24 0.21 -14.74
C LEU A 330 -3.21 0.78 -16.16
N ILE A 331 -4.31 0.65 -16.93
CA ILE A 331 -4.40 1.28 -18.25
C ILE A 331 -4.35 2.80 -18.13
N LEU A 332 -5.10 3.40 -17.22
CA LEU A 332 -5.07 4.85 -16.98
C LEU A 332 -3.69 5.31 -16.51
N GLN A 333 -2.99 4.51 -15.71
CA GLN A 333 -1.63 4.82 -15.29
C GLN A 333 -0.62 4.68 -16.43
N ALA A 334 -0.79 3.71 -17.34
CA ALA A 334 0.01 3.61 -18.55
C ALA A 334 -0.19 4.83 -19.48
N ILE A 335 -1.44 5.30 -19.63
CA ILE A 335 -1.74 6.53 -20.35
C ILE A 335 -1.05 7.72 -19.68
N SER A 336 -1.07 7.80 -18.35
CA SER A 336 -0.34 8.83 -17.60
C SER A 336 1.16 8.86 -17.96
N ALA A 337 1.81 7.70 -18.07
CA ALA A 337 3.21 7.61 -18.48
C ALA A 337 3.41 7.96 -19.97
N ALA A 338 2.49 7.57 -20.85
CA ALA A 338 2.58 7.80 -22.27
C ALA A 338 2.51 9.29 -22.64
N LEU A 339 1.72 10.08 -21.92
CA LEU A 339 1.53 11.50 -22.22
C LEU A 339 2.86 12.28 -22.27
N PRO A 340 3.73 12.27 -21.25
CA PRO A 340 5.02 12.95 -21.30
C PRO A 340 6.04 12.25 -22.22
N ALA A 341 5.79 11.00 -22.63
CA ALA A 341 6.62 10.33 -23.64
C ALA A 341 6.34 10.81 -25.06
N VAL A 342 5.12 11.29 -25.35
CA VAL A 342 4.72 11.71 -26.71
C VAL A 342 4.56 13.23 -26.87
N SER A 343 4.50 13.96 -25.77
CA SER A 343 4.29 15.42 -25.78
C SER A 343 4.99 16.10 -24.61
N SER A 344 5.76 17.14 -24.90
CA SER A 344 6.37 18.03 -23.90
C SER A 344 5.46 19.18 -23.46
N GLY A 345 4.19 19.18 -23.92
CA GLY A 345 3.24 20.25 -23.63
C GLY A 345 2.73 20.21 -22.18
N THR A 346 2.52 21.39 -21.58
CA THR A 346 2.02 21.53 -20.19
C THR A 346 0.67 20.82 -19.99
N ALA A 347 -0.21 20.83 -20.99
CA ALA A 347 -1.50 20.13 -20.91
C ALA A 347 -1.35 18.61 -20.76
N ALA A 348 -0.43 18.00 -21.52
CA ALA A 348 -0.13 16.57 -21.40
C ALA A 348 0.41 16.24 -20.00
N ALA A 349 1.29 17.07 -19.46
CA ALA A 349 1.83 16.91 -18.11
C ALA A 349 0.77 17.08 -17.02
N LEU A 350 -0.17 18.01 -17.15
CA LEU A 350 -1.30 18.20 -16.23
C LEU A 350 -2.18 16.95 -16.18
N VAL A 351 -2.57 16.43 -17.36
CA VAL A 351 -3.39 15.22 -17.45
C VAL A 351 -2.62 14.03 -16.88
N SER A 352 -1.34 13.90 -17.19
CA SER A 352 -0.45 12.87 -16.64
C SER A 352 -0.43 12.92 -15.11
N ALA A 353 -0.22 14.10 -14.51
CA ALA A 353 -0.19 14.27 -13.05
C ALA A 353 -1.50 13.84 -12.37
N VAL A 354 -2.64 14.24 -12.93
CA VAL A 354 -3.95 13.87 -12.40
C VAL A 354 -4.19 12.37 -12.52
N LEU A 355 -3.94 11.76 -13.68
CA LEU A 355 -4.12 10.32 -13.90
C LEU A 355 -3.19 9.50 -13.00
N PHE A 356 -1.93 9.91 -12.88
CA PHE A 356 -0.97 9.26 -11.99
C PHE A 356 -1.44 9.31 -10.54
N GLY A 357 -1.76 10.48 -10.02
CA GLY A 357 -2.27 10.64 -8.66
C GLY A 357 -3.54 9.84 -8.41
N ALA A 358 -4.49 9.89 -9.34
CA ALA A 358 -5.76 9.20 -9.21
C ALA A 358 -5.66 7.67 -9.22
N THR A 359 -4.55 7.09 -9.70
CA THR A 359 -4.45 5.64 -9.91
C THR A 359 -3.54 4.92 -8.91
N PHE A 360 -2.35 5.45 -8.59
CA PHE A 360 -1.32 4.66 -7.92
C PHE A 360 -1.73 4.11 -6.54
N MET A 361 -2.40 4.90 -5.69
CA MET A 361 -2.89 4.40 -4.40
C MET A 361 -4.09 3.46 -4.53
N GLY A 362 -4.91 3.67 -5.57
CA GLY A 362 -6.00 2.78 -5.92
C GLY A 362 -5.50 1.38 -6.33
N ILE A 363 -4.46 1.31 -7.15
CA ILE A 363 -3.83 0.05 -7.57
C ILE A 363 -3.27 -0.71 -6.35
N VAL A 364 -2.57 -0.01 -5.44
CA VAL A 364 -2.07 -0.61 -4.20
C VAL A 364 -3.20 -1.26 -3.41
N MET A 365 -4.30 -0.54 -3.20
CA MET A 365 -5.46 -1.05 -2.46
C MET A 365 -6.11 -2.25 -3.14
N LEU A 366 -6.36 -2.17 -4.45
CA LEU A 366 -6.99 -3.24 -5.23
C LEU A 366 -6.13 -4.50 -5.30
N ALA A 367 -4.81 -4.35 -5.48
CA ALA A 367 -3.89 -5.48 -5.51
C ALA A 367 -3.83 -6.21 -4.16
N MET A 368 -3.87 -5.46 -3.04
CA MET A 368 -3.92 -6.08 -1.70
C MET A 368 -5.24 -6.81 -1.46
N GLU A 369 -6.38 -6.23 -1.84
CA GLU A 369 -7.70 -6.87 -1.73
C GLU A 369 -7.75 -8.18 -2.51
N ILE A 370 -7.35 -8.18 -3.79
CA ILE A 370 -7.28 -9.39 -4.62
C ILE A 370 -6.29 -10.42 -4.06
N GLY A 371 -5.16 -9.97 -3.53
CA GLY A 371 -4.15 -10.84 -2.94
C GLY A 371 -4.66 -11.59 -1.71
N ASP A 372 -5.39 -10.92 -0.85
CA ASP A 372 -5.98 -11.52 0.36
C ASP A 372 -7.07 -12.56 0.00
N ASP A 373 -7.77 -12.39 -1.14
CA ASP A 373 -8.76 -13.35 -1.62
C ASP A 373 -8.12 -14.59 -2.30
N LEU A 374 -6.92 -14.43 -2.89
CA LEU A 374 -6.27 -15.50 -3.66
C LEU A 374 -5.46 -16.48 -2.81
N VAL A 375 -4.98 -16.09 -1.63
CA VAL A 375 -4.11 -16.93 -0.80
C VAL A 375 -4.42 -16.82 0.70
N ASP A 376 -4.49 -17.96 1.38
CA ASP A 376 -4.66 -18.06 2.84
C ASP A 376 -3.37 -17.72 3.63
N GLY A 377 -2.59 -16.76 3.16
CA GLY A 377 -1.27 -16.46 3.70
C GLY A 377 -0.95 -14.96 3.76
N PRO A 378 0.30 -14.60 4.02
CA PRO A 378 0.73 -13.21 4.08
C PRO A 378 0.84 -12.59 2.68
N ALA A 379 -0.29 -12.48 1.95
CA ALA A 379 -0.35 -11.89 0.61
C ALA A 379 0.29 -10.50 0.58
N ALA A 380 -0.10 -9.64 1.52
CA ALA A 380 0.40 -8.28 1.64
C ALA A 380 1.94 -8.21 1.73
N ALA A 381 2.58 -9.09 2.50
CA ALA A 381 4.04 -9.09 2.64
C ALA A 381 4.74 -9.42 1.32
N THR A 382 4.26 -10.44 0.60
CA THR A 382 4.82 -10.86 -0.68
C THR A 382 4.63 -9.81 -1.77
N LEU A 383 3.43 -9.24 -1.85
CA LEU A 383 3.10 -8.17 -2.79
C LEU A 383 3.94 -6.92 -2.49
N THR A 384 4.01 -6.47 -1.23
CA THR A 384 4.80 -5.29 -0.85
C THR A 384 6.29 -5.48 -1.16
N ALA A 385 6.84 -6.68 -0.95
CA ALA A 385 8.24 -6.97 -1.29
C ALA A 385 8.48 -6.89 -2.81
N GLY A 386 7.60 -7.50 -3.63
CA GLY A 386 7.68 -7.42 -5.09
C GLY A 386 7.54 -5.99 -5.60
N TYR A 387 6.58 -5.25 -5.07
CA TYR A 387 6.35 -3.84 -5.38
C TYR A 387 7.55 -2.95 -5.02
N GLY A 388 8.07 -3.10 -3.80
CA GLY A 388 9.25 -2.37 -3.36
C GLY A 388 10.50 -2.69 -4.20
N PHE A 389 10.63 -3.92 -4.66
CA PHE A 389 11.70 -4.32 -5.59
C PHE A 389 11.53 -3.64 -6.95
N GLY A 390 10.30 -3.60 -7.49
CA GLY A 390 9.98 -2.84 -8.70
C GLY A 390 10.33 -1.35 -8.55
N GLN A 391 9.95 -0.72 -7.44
CA GLN A 391 10.28 0.68 -7.15
C GLN A 391 11.79 0.95 -7.14
N MET A 392 12.56 0.06 -6.55
CA MET A 392 14.03 0.18 -6.53
C MET A 392 14.60 0.08 -7.94
N LEU A 393 14.08 -0.82 -8.77
CA LEU A 393 14.55 -1.04 -10.14
C LEU A 393 14.17 0.10 -11.08
N GLY A 394 13.02 0.76 -10.89
CA GLY A 394 12.51 1.78 -11.82
C GLY A 394 13.53 2.85 -12.18
N PRO A 395 14.04 3.63 -11.24
CA PRO A 395 15.07 4.64 -11.52
C PRO A 395 16.36 4.05 -12.12
N LEU A 396 16.77 2.84 -11.71
CA LEU A 396 17.97 2.18 -12.20
C LEU A 396 17.84 1.78 -13.68
N VAL A 397 16.66 1.27 -14.08
CA VAL A 397 16.39 0.85 -15.46
C VAL A 397 16.39 2.05 -16.41
N VAL A 398 15.89 3.21 -15.96
CA VAL A 398 15.84 4.40 -16.81
C VAL A 398 17.09 5.29 -16.69
N ALA A 399 17.94 5.10 -15.68
CA ALA A 399 19.13 5.92 -15.48
C ALA A 399 20.03 6.05 -16.73
N PRO A 400 20.28 4.99 -17.54
CA PRO A 400 21.13 5.11 -18.74
C PRO A 400 20.55 6.02 -19.82
N VAL A 401 19.23 6.22 -19.86
CA VAL A 401 18.56 7.02 -20.93
C VAL A 401 18.26 8.46 -20.49
N LEU A 402 18.47 8.82 -19.23
CA LEU A 402 18.15 10.15 -18.70
C LEU A 402 19.06 11.25 -19.26
N GLY A 403 20.27 10.91 -19.74
CA GLY A 403 21.21 11.87 -20.33
C GLY A 403 20.71 12.53 -21.62
N SER A 404 19.77 11.90 -22.33
CA SER A 404 19.12 12.43 -23.55
C SER A 404 17.74 13.07 -23.27
N GLY A 405 17.35 13.18 -22.02
CA GLY A 405 16.03 13.69 -21.60
C GLY A 405 15.11 12.61 -21.06
N TYR A 406 13.89 12.98 -20.68
CA TYR A 406 12.97 12.09 -19.96
C TYR A 406 12.03 11.28 -20.87
N THR A 407 11.94 11.60 -22.16
CA THR A 407 11.01 10.97 -23.13
C THR A 407 11.17 9.44 -23.17
N ALA A 408 12.42 8.96 -23.31
CA ALA A 408 12.71 7.53 -23.34
C ALA A 408 12.36 6.83 -22.01
N ALA A 409 12.62 7.48 -20.87
CA ALA A 409 12.28 6.97 -19.55
C ALA A 409 10.76 6.78 -19.39
N PHE A 410 9.96 7.74 -19.83
CA PHE A 410 8.49 7.62 -19.82
C PHE A 410 7.98 6.58 -20.83
N GLY A 411 8.64 6.42 -21.98
CA GLY A 411 8.35 5.35 -22.94
C GLY A 411 8.55 3.95 -22.33
N ILE A 412 9.66 3.76 -21.61
CA ILE A 412 9.93 2.51 -20.86
C ILE A 412 8.86 2.29 -19.79
N ALA A 413 8.53 3.33 -19.00
CA ALA A 413 7.49 3.23 -17.98
C ALA A 413 6.13 2.84 -18.57
N THR A 414 5.77 3.42 -19.72
CA THR A 414 4.54 3.09 -20.46
C THR A 414 4.52 1.61 -20.84
N ALA A 415 5.58 1.10 -21.47
CA ALA A 415 5.67 -0.30 -21.88
C ALA A 415 5.54 -1.25 -20.67
N VAL A 416 6.20 -0.94 -19.57
CA VAL A 416 6.16 -1.72 -18.32
C VAL A 416 4.75 -1.71 -17.71
N LEU A 417 4.07 -0.55 -17.68
CA LEU A 417 2.71 -0.44 -17.14
C LEU A 417 1.67 -1.15 -18.03
N LEU A 418 1.86 -1.14 -19.36
CA LEU A 418 1.03 -1.96 -20.26
C LEU A 418 1.24 -3.45 -20.02
N ALA A 419 2.47 -3.90 -19.78
CA ALA A 419 2.75 -5.28 -19.41
C ALA A 419 2.12 -5.62 -18.04
N ALA A 420 2.14 -4.70 -17.08
CA ALA A 420 1.43 -4.84 -15.80
C ALA A 420 -0.09 -4.99 -16.01
N ALA A 421 -0.69 -4.18 -16.88
CA ALA A 421 -2.11 -4.27 -17.23
C ALA A 421 -2.45 -5.60 -17.93
N ALA A 422 -1.59 -6.08 -18.83
CA ALA A 422 -1.75 -7.39 -19.46
C ALA A 422 -1.71 -8.53 -18.44
N ALA A 423 -0.79 -8.48 -17.46
CA ALA A 423 -0.76 -9.44 -16.36
C ALA A 423 -2.02 -9.34 -15.48
N ALA A 424 -2.52 -8.13 -15.18
CA ALA A 424 -3.77 -7.94 -14.45
C ALA A 424 -4.98 -8.48 -15.21
N LEU A 425 -4.97 -8.43 -16.55
CA LEU A 425 -6.03 -9.03 -17.35
C LEU A 425 -6.06 -10.57 -17.20
N VAL A 426 -4.89 -11.21 -17.05
CA VAL A 426 -4.82 -12.64 -16.71
C VAL A 426 -5.43 -12.89 -15.33
N VAL A 427 -5.15 -12.04 -14.35
CA VAL A 427 -5.80 -12.12 -13.03
C VAL A 427 -7.31 -12.04 -13.18
N HIS A 428 -7.81 -11.03 -13.90
CA HIS A 428 -9.26 -10.83 -14.07
C HIS A 428 -9.95 -12.04 -14.72
N ARG A 429 -9.37 -12.59 -15.80
CA ARG A 429 -9.92 -13.78 -16.48
C ARG A 429 -9.94 -15.01 -15.57
N SER A 430 -8.88 -15.21 -14.77
CA SER A 430 -8.80 -16.34 -13.85
C SER A 430 -9.68 -16.16 -12.62
N TYR A 431 -9.93 -14.92 -12.20
CA TYR A 431 -10.76 -14.60 -11.04
C TYR A 431 -12.25 -14.68 -11.35
N ALA A 432 -12.66 -14.23 -12.54
CA ALA A 432 -14.04 -14.32 -12.99
C ALA A 432 -14.53 -15.78 -13.11
N SER A 433 -13.62 -16.74 -13.37
CA SER A 433 -13.94 -18.17 -13.39
C SER A 433 -14.11 -18.81 -12.01
N ILE A 434 -13.87 -18.09 -10.92
CA ILE A 434 -14.06 -18.54 -9.52
C ILE A 434 -15.42 -18.05 -8.99
N GLU A 435 -15.91 -16.92 -9.50
CA GLU A 435 -17.19 -16.32 -9.09
C GLU A 435 -18.41 -16.89 -9.83
N THR A 436 -18.20 -17.66 -10.94
CA THR A 436 -19.24 -18.36 -11.69
C THR A 436 -19.31 -19.83 -11.30
#